data_48e4087c73818d1cec4f20c9d17b2999
#
_entry.id   48e4087c73818d1cec4f20c9d17b2999
#
_cell.length_a   1.000
_cell.length_b   1.000
_cell.length_c   1.000
_cell.angle_alpha   90.00
_cell.angle_beta   90.00
_cell.angle_gamma   90.00
#
_symmetry.space_group_name_H-M   'P 1'
#
loop_
_entity.id
_entity.type
_entity.pdbx_description
1 polymer ?
#
loop_
_entity_poly.entity_id
_entity_poly.type
_entity_poly.pdbx_seq_one_letter_code
_entity_poly.pdbx_strand_id
1 'polypeptide(L)'
;KPAGTTSLTLGTSSGIHAWHNEYYVRRLRVGKNEAIYSYLIQNHPELVEDEFFSPHDTAVISAPQKAPDGAITRSESALSLLQRVKDVSQKWVKGGHQRGQNTHNVSATITIKPDEWAEVGEWMWENREHYNGLSVLPFSDHTYKQAPFEDCDKETYDSMLKSLKNVNLDLINEDEDNTDLQGEIACAGGACE
;
A
#
# COMPACT_ATOMS: atom_id res chain seq x y z
N LYS A 1 -6.80 1.02 12.46
CA LYS A 1 -5.82 0.18 11.75
C LYS A 1 -5.81 0.57 10.27
N PRO A 2 -4.66 0.69 9.62
CA PRO A 2 -4.60 0.90 8.17
C PRO A 2 -5.34 -0.20 7.42
N ALA A 3 -6.01 0.16 6.34
CA ALA A 3 -6.71 -0.78 5.48
C ALA A 3 -5.80 -1.13 4.29
N GLY A 4 -5.42 -2.40 4.15
CA GLY A 4 -4.63 -2.90 3.03
C GLY A 4 -5.49 -3.09 1.77
N THR A 5 -5.90 -4.32 1.51
CA THR A 5 -6.69 -4.69 0.33
C THR A 5 -7.99 -3.88 0.17
N THR A 6 -8.70 -3.59 1.27
CA THR A 6 -9.94 -2.81 1.22
C THR A 6 -9.72 -1.40 0.66
N SER A 7 -8.62 -0.72 1.02
CA SER A 7 -8.31 0.61 0.48
C SER A 7 -8.05 0.58 -1.02
N LEU A 8 -7.43 -0.48 -1.52
CA LEU A 8 -7.21 -0.68 -2.95
C LEU A 8 -8.52 -0.86 -3.71
N THR A 9 -9.39 -1.74 -3.22
CA THR A 9 -10.71 -1.99 -3.81
C THR A 9 -11.56 -0.72 -3.87
N LEU A 10 -11.47 0.12 -2.83
CA LEU A 10 -12.22 1.37 -2.75
C LEU A 10 -11.53 2.56 -3.42
N GLY A 11 -10.30 2.41 -3.92
CA GLY A 11 -9.52 3.51 -4.50
C GLY A 11 -9.24 4.65 -3.52
N THR A 12 -8.97 4.31 -2.25
CA THR A 12 -8.69 5.27 -1.18
C THR A 12 -7.28 5.07 -0.62
N SER A 13 -6.81 6.02 0.18
CA SER A 13 -5.56 5.84 0.94
C SER A 13 -5.72 4.76 2.02
N SER A 14 -4.61 4.17 2.48
CA SER A 14 -4.59 3.22 3.58
C SER A 14 -4.75 3.96 4.92
N GLY A 15 -5.99 4.10 5.37
CA GLY A 15 -6.32 4.86 6.57
C GLY A 15 -5.87 6.32 6.48
N ILE A 16 -5.05 6.74 7.43
CA ILE A 16 -4.50 8.11 7.50
C ILE A 16 -3.15 8.30 6.77
N HIS A 17 -2.66 7.23 6.12
CA HIS A 17 -1.39 7.29 5.41
C HIS A 17 -1.50 8.10 4.11
N ALA A 18 -0.38 8.67 3.70
CA ALA A 18 -0.23 9.31 2.41
C ALA A 18 -0.33 8.31 1.25
N TRP A 19 -0.66 8.79 0.08
CA TRP A 19 -0.49 8.05 -1.16
C TRP A 19 0.99 7.89 -1.49
N HIS A 20 1.33 6.83 -2.23
CA HIS A 20 2.73 6.56 -2.59
C HIS A 20 3.33 7.73 -3.37
N ASN A 21 2.73 8.13 -4.49
CA ASN A 21 3.10 9.31 -5.28
C ASN A 21 1.91 9.76 -6.12
N GLU A 22 2.05 10.85 -6.89
CA GLU A 22 1.03 11.30 -7.85
C GLU A 22 0.78 10.24 -8.92
N TYR A 23 1.85 9.70 -9.53
CA TYR A 23 1.84 8.57 -10.45
C TYR A 23 2.79 7.50 -9.95
N TYR A 24 2.35 6.25 -9.98
CA TYR A 24 3.17 5.13 -9.54
C TYR A 24 2.68 3.82 -10.17
N VAL A 25 3.57 2.84 -10.22
CA VAL A 25 3.24 1.46 -10.60
C VAL A 25 3.02 0.66 -9.33
N ARG A 26 1.87 0.03 -9.24
CA ARG A 26 1.60 -0.98 -8.23
C ARG A 26 1.83 -2.37 -8.81
N ARG A 27 2.59 -3.18 -8.08
CA ARG A 27 2.83 -4.57 -8.43
C ARG A 27 2.03 -5.48 -7.51
N LEU A 28 1.30 -6.39 -8.13
CA LEU A 28 0.48 -7.41 -7.48
C LEU A 28 1.08 -8.76 -7.79
N ARG A 29 1.25 -9.60 -6.79
CA ARG A 29 1.68 -10.98 -6.96
C ARG A 29 0.46 -11.87 -7.15
N VAL A 30 0.56 -12.82 -8.07
CA VAL A 30 -0.49 -13.77 -8.42
C VAL A 30 0.12 -15.15 -8.64
N GLY A 31 -0.57 -16.18 -8.18
CA GLY A 31 -0.18 -17.57 -8.44
C GLY A 31 -0.35 -17.90 -9.93
N LYS A 32 0.60 -18.62 -10.51
CA LYS A 32 0.52 -19.03 -11.92
C LYS A 32 -0.56 -20.09 -12.20
N ASN A 33 -1.14 -20.65 -11.16
CA ASN A 33 -2.29 -21.55 -11.21
C ASN A 33 -3.65 -20.81 -11.24
N GLU A 34 -3.65 -19.48 -11.05
CA GLU A 34 -4.88 -18.70 -11.03
C GLU A 34 -5.40 -18.37 -12.43
N ALA A 35 -6.73 -18.31 -12.58
CA ALA A 35 -7.39 -18.03 -13.86
C ALA A 35 -7.00 -16.65 -14.42
N ILE A 36 -6.84 -15.65 -13.54
CA ILE A 36 -6.42 -14.31 -13.95
C ILE A 36 -5.02 -14.31 -14.57
N TYR A 37 -4.08 -15.11 -14.05
CA TYR A 37 -2.75 -15.24 -14.65
C TYR A 37 -2.86 -15.83 -16.06
N SER A 38 -3.60 -16.93 -16.20
CA SER A 38 -3.78 -17.61 -17.49
C SER A 38 -4.40 -16.69 -18.54
N TYR A 39 -5.38 -15.89 -18.15
CA TYR A 39 -6.01 -14.89 -19.01
C TYR A 39 -5.01 -13.79 -19.42
N LEU A 40 -4.31 -13.20 -18.46
CA LEU A 40 -3.40 -12.08 -18.70
C LEU A 40 -2.20 -12.51 -19.55
N ILE A 41 -1.58 -13.66 -19.27
CA ILE A 41 -0.40 -14.10 -20.04
C ILE A 41 -0.75 -14.40 -21.52
N GLN A 42 -1.98 -14.80 -21.80
CA GLN A 42 -2.45 -15.07 -23.14
C GLN A 42 -2.85 -13.81 -23.90
N ASN A 43 -3.47 -12.84 -23.25
CA ASN A 43 -4.08 -11.68 -23.90
C ASN A 43 -3.33 -10.37 -23.67
N HIS A 44 -2.61 -10.25 -22.55
CA HIS A 44 -1.90 -9.03 -22.11
C HIS A 44 -0.53 -9.35 -21.49
N PRO A 45 0.36 -10.08 -22.21
CA PRO A 45 1.65 -10.51 -21.67
C PRO A 45 2.54 -9.34 -21.23
N GLU A 46 2.31 -8.14 -21.77
CA GLU A 46 3.02 -6.91 -21.41
C GLU A 46 2.76 -6.44 -19.97
N LEU A 47 1.69 -6.93 -19.34
CA LEU A 47 1.33 -6.59 -17.94
C LEU A 47 1.89 -7.59 -16.93
N VAL A 48 2.47 -8.69 -17.38
CA VAL A 48 2.86 -9.83 -16.54
C VAL A 48 4.34 -10.13 -16.68
N GLU A 49 5.01 -10.32 -15.57
CA GLU A 49 6.38 -10.80 -15.50
C GLU A 49 6.53 -11.91 -14.46
N ASP A 50 7.57 -12.73 -14.59
CA ASP A 50 7.88 -13.75 -13.57
C ASP A 50 8.34 -13.08 -12.28
N GLU A 51 7.86 -13.58 -11.12
CA GLU A 51 8.36 -13.11 -9.82
C GLU A 51 9.81 -13.50 -9.63
N PHE A 52 10.63 -12.57 -9.12
CA PHE A 52 12.08 -12.72 -9.12
C PHE A 52 12.60 -13.87 -8.24
N PHE A 53 11.98 -14.10 -7.09
CA PHE A 53 12.41 -15.13 -6.14
C PHE A 53 11.70 -16.47 -6.34
N SER A 54 10.49 -16.46 -6.89
CA SER A 54 9.66 -17.64 -7.12
C SER A 54 9.08 -17.68 -8.53
N PRO A 55 9.95 -17.67 -9.57
CA PRO A 55 9.51 -17.52 -10.96
C PRO A 55 8.70 -18.70 -11.50
N HIS A 56 8.71 -19.85 -10.81
CA HIS A 56 7.99 -21.05 -11.24
C HIS A 56 6.51 -21.01 -10.85
N ASP A 57 6.20 -20.41 -9.70
CA ASP A 57 4.88 -20.49 -9.08
C ASP A 57 4.16 -19.14 -9.08
N THR A 58 4.90 -18.05 -9.12
CA THR A 58 4.38 -16.70 -8.94
C THR A 58 4.71 -15.80 -10.12
N ALA A 59 3.77 -14.98 -10.50
CA ALA A 59 3.94 -13.87 -11.43
C ALA A 59 3.65 -12.54 -10.75
N VAL A 60 4.11 -11.46 -11.37
CA VAL A 60 3.87 -10.07 -10.95
C VAL A 60 3.08 -9.37 -12.04
N ILE A 61 1.96 -8.77 -11.63
CA ILE A 61 1.14 -7.92 -12.48
C ILE A 61 1.43 -6.47 -12.13
N SER A 62 1.80 -5.67 -13.14
CA SER A 62 2.08 -4.25 -12.98
C SER A 62 0.88 -3.41 -13.41
N ALA A 63 0.31 -2.63 -12.47
CA ALA A 63 -0.83 -1.77 -12.73
C ALA A 63 -0.48 -0.29 -12.45
N PRO A 64 -0.70 0.61 -13.41
CA PRO A 64 -0.48 2.04 -13.19
C PRO A 64 -1.54 2.60 -12.24
N GLN A 65 -1.13 3.44 -11.33
CA GLN A 65 -2.00 4.11 -10.37
C GLN A 65 -1.78 5.62 -10.40
N LYS A 66 -2.85 6.38 -10.18
CA LYS A 66 -2.81 7.82 -9.98
C LYS A 66 -3.49 8.16 -8.66
N ALA A 67 -2.83 8.95 -7.82
CA ALA A 67 -3.46 9.51 -6.64
C ALA A 67 -4.53 10.55 -7.04
N PRO A 68 -5.59 10.75 -6.22
CA PRO A 68 -6.54 11.82 -6.43
C PRO A 68 -5.86 13.20 -6.45
N ASP A 69 -6.43 14.14 -7.19
CA ASP A 69 -5.88 15.49 -7.26
C ASP A 69 -5.88 16.13 -5.86
N GLY A 70 -4.73 16.68 -5.46
CA GLY A 70 -4.51 17.25 -4.14
C GLY A 70 -4.29 16.24 -3.01
N ALA A 71 -4.12 14.97 -3.32
CA ALA A 71 -3.77 13.95 -2.34
C ALA A 71 -2.42 14.24 -1.68
N ILE A 72 -2.32 13.93 -0.40
CA ILE A 72 -1.05 13.95 0.32
C ILE A 72 -0.24 12.72 -0.12
N THR A 73 1.00 12.95 -0.53
CA THR A 73 1.92 11.90 -0.96
C THR A 73 3.00 11.63 0.09
N ARG A 74 3.74 10.53 -0.07
CA ARG A 74 4.85 10.13 0.83
C ARG A 74 5.99 11.16 0.95
N SER A 75 5.96 12.22 0.16
CA SER A 75 6.90 13.35 0.28
C SER A 75 6.62 14.22 1.51
N GLU A 76 5.46 14.05 2.18
CA GLU A 76 5.15 14.75 3.42
C GLU A 76 6.21 14.53 4.51
N SER A 77 6.25 15.42 5.50
CA SER A 77 7.12 15.22 6.65
C SER A 77 6.56 14.18 7.63
N ALA A 78 7.44 13.49 8.35
CA ALA A 78 7.04 12.57 9.42
C ALA A 78 6.17 13.26 10.47
N LEU A 79 6.44 14.52 10.79
CA LEU A 79 5.64 15.31 11.73
C LEU A 79 4.21 15.56 11.25
N SER A 80 3.99 15.68 9.94
CA SER A 80 2.63 15.83 9.39
C SER A 80 1.77 14.62 9.67
N LEU A 81 2.30 13.42 9.49
CA LEU A 81 1.59 12.18 9.80
C LEU A 81 1.42 12.00 11.31
N LEU A 82 2.44 12.30 12.10
CA LEU A 82 2.36 12.26 13.56
C LEU A 82 1.29 13.22 14.10
N GLN A 83 1.19 14.42 13.56
CA GLN A 83 0.12 15.36 13.93
C GLN A 83 -1.27 14.80 13.58
N ARG A 84 -1.40 14.11 12.45
CA ARG A 84 -2.64 13.42 12.08
C ARG A 84 -3.00 12.29 13.04
N VAL A 85 -2.01 11.52 13.50
CA VAL A 85 -2.19 10.51 14.56
C VAL A 85 -2.75 11.16 15.83
N LYS A 86 -2.13 12.26 16.27
CA LYS A 86 -2.58 13.01 17.45
C LYS A 86 -4.01 13.51 17.30
N ASP A 87 -4.33 14.12 16.17
CA ASP A 87 -5.65 14.67 15.88
C ASP A 87 -6.73 13.59 15.89
N VAL A 88 -6.50 12.46 15.25
CA VAL A 88 -7.43 11.33 15.24
C VAL A 88 -7.55 10.73 16.64
N SER A 89 -6.45 10.58 17.37
CA SER A 89 -6.47 10.11 18.76
C SER A 89 -7.35 11.01 19.64
N GLN A 90 -7.15 12.32 19.58
CA GLN A 90 -7.86 13.27 20.45
C GLN A 90 -9.31 13.47 20.02
N LYS A 91 -9.56 13.70 18.72
CA LYS A 91 -10.86 14.13 18.21
C LYS A 91 -11.81 12.96 17.95
N TRP A 92 -11.29 11.79 17.65
CA TRP A 92 -12.09 10.60 17.31
C TRP A 92 -12.01 9.53 18.38
N VAL A 93 -10.80 9.02 18.69
CA VAL A 93 -10.67 7.87 19.60
C VAL A 93 -11.05 8.25 21.03
N LYS A 94 -10.41 9.29 21.60
CA LYS A 94 -10.69 9.74 22.96
C LYS A 94 -12.07 10.40 23.08
N GLY A 95 -12.48 11.13 22.05
CA GLY A 95 -13.81 11.75 22.00
C GLY A 95 -14.97 10.75 21.98
N GLY A 96 -14.77 9.58 21.35
CA GLY A 96 -15.76 8.50 21.30
C GLY A 96 -15.63 7.46 22.42
N HIS A 97 -14.58 7.53 23.23
CA HIS A 97 -14.30 6.56 24.28
C HIS A 97 -15.27 6.71 25.46
N GLN A 98 -15.90 5.60 25.87
CA GLN A 98 -16.96 5.65 26.88
C GLN A 98 -16.61 4.96 28.21
N ARG A 99 -15.68 4.02 28.23
CA ARG A 99 -15.40 3.23 29.45
C ARG A 99 -13.96 2.74 29.54
N GLY A 100 -13.43 2.75 30.78
CA GLY A 100 -12.11 2.21 31.10
C GLY A 100 -10.94 3.13 30.72
N GLN A 101 -9.72 2.66 30.91
CA GLN A 101 -8.51 3.45 30.63
C GLN A 101 -7.91 3.13 29.27
N ASN A 102 -8.21 1.95 28.71
CA ASN A 102 -7.65 1.51 27.44
C ASN A 102 -8.46 2.07 26.27
N THR A 103 -7.80 2.77 25.39
CA THR A 103 -8.39 3.30 24.15
C THR A 103 -7.91 2.50 22.93
N HIS A 104 -8.60 2.64 21.80
CA HIS A 104 -8.13 2.12 20.54
C HIS A 104 -6.84 2.82 20.10
N ASN A 105 -5.96 2.07 19.42
CA ASN A 105 -4.76 2.62 18.83
C ASN A 105 -5.06 3.26 17.46
N VAL A 106 -4.50 4.43 17.21
CA VAL A 106 -4.38 5.00 15.87
C VAL A 106 -3.11 4.40 15.25
N SER A 107 -3.26 3.28 14.56
CA SER A 107 -2.13 2.55 13.98
C SER A 107 -1.58 3.29 12.77
N ALA A 108 -0.30 3.60 12.80
CA ALA A 108 0.42 4.22 11.69
C ALA A 108 1.87 3.74 11.62
N THR A 109 2.41 3.73 10.40
CA THR A 109 3.84 3.58 10.12
C THR A 109 4.39 4.95 9.73
N ILE A 110 5.31 5.45 10.54
CA ILE A 110 5.94 6.76 10.34
C ILE A 110 7.25 6.54 9.59
N THR A 111 7.31 7.01 8.37
CA THR A 111 8.53 7.00 7.56
C THR A 111 9.32 8.27 7.84
N ILE A 112 10.58 8.13 8.27
CA ILE A 112 11.41 9.23 8.79
C ILE A 112 12.60 9.46 7.86
N LYS A 113 12.72 10.68 7.33
CA LYS A 113 13.89 11.10 6.54
C LYS A 113 15.11 11.29 7.45
N PRO A 114 16.35 11.22 6.91
CA PRO A 114 17.57 11.28 7.72
C PRO A 114 17.68 12.51 8.63
N ASP A 115 17.14 13.63 8.21
CA ASP A 115 17.14 14.91 8.91
C ASP A 115 15.99 15.10 9.92
N GLU A 116 14.98 14.24 9.90
CA GLU A 116 13.78 14.36 10.73
C GLU A 116 13.88 13.61 12.09
N TRP A 117 14.86 12.72 12.28
CA TRP A 117 14.92 11.81 13.44
C TRP A 117 14.89 12.52 14.79
N ALA A 118 15.62 13.62 14.93
CA ALA A 118 15.68 14.35 16.20
C ALA A 118 14.32 14.97 16.55
N GLU A 119 13.70 15.68 15.62
CA GLU A 119 12.39 16.31 15.82
C GLU A 119 11.29 15.29 16.05
N VAL A 120 11.32 14.16 15.35
CA VAL A 120 10.37 13.06 15.55
C VAL A 120 10.51 12.48 16.96
N GLY A 121 11.74 12.29 17.44
CA GLY A 121 12.01 11.82 18.81
C GLY A 121 11.46 12.77 19.87
N GLU A 122 11.71 14.07 19.72
CA GLU A 122 11.18 15.10 20.61
C GLU A 122 9.63 15.12 20.58
N TRP A 123 9.05 15.14 19.39
CA TRP A 123 7.59 15.13 19.24
C TRP A 123 6.96 13.91 19.89
N MET A 124 7.53 12.72 19.68
CA MET A 124 7.03 11.47 20.27
C MET A 124 7.10 11.51 21.80
N TRP A 125 8.18 12.06 22.36
CA TRP A 125 8.30 12.23 23.80
C TRP A 125 7.28 13.21 24.38
N GLU A 126 7.12 14.37 23.78
CA GLU A 126 6.19 15.41 24.23
C GLU A 126 4.71 14.98 24.09
N ASN A 127 4.41 14.19 23.06
CA ASN A 127 3.05 13.77 22.75
C ASN A 127 2.74 12.32 23.12
N ARG A 128 3.54 11.70 24.00
CA ARG A 128 3.39 10.28 24.39
C ARG A 128 2.02 9.88 24.91
N GLU A 129 1.23 10.83 25.39
CA GLU A 129 -0.15 10.60 25.87
C GLU A 129 -1.19 10.56 24.74
N HIS A 130 -0.77 10.76 23.49
CA HIS A 130 -1.67 10.87 22.33
C HIS A 130 -1.60 9.71 21.35
N TYR A 131 -0.78 8.72 21.62
CA TYR A 131 -0.71 7.47 20.84
C TYR A 131 -0.40 6.29 21.76
N ASN A 132 -0.81 5.08 21.36
CA ASN A 132 -0.54 3.86 22.11
C ASN A 132 0.66 3.11 21.53
N GLY A 133 0.77 3.04 20.22
CA GLY A 133 1.89 2.41 19.53
C GLY A 133 1.98 2.89 18.08
N LEU A 134 3.21 3.08 17.62
CA LEU A 134 3.56 3.48 16.26
C LEU A 134 4.71 2.62 15.77
N SER A 135 4.72 2.33 14.47
CA SER A 135 5.90 1.81 13.79
C SER A 135 6.70 2.98 13.22
N VAL A 136 8.01 2.93 13.34
CA VAL A 136 8.91 3.93 12.77
C VAL A 136 9.90 3.24 11.84
N LEU A 137 10.01 3.73 10.61
CA LEU A 137 10.90 3.19 9.59
C LEU A 137 11.74 4.31 8.96
N PRO A 138 12.99 4.04 8.59
CA PRO A 138 13.75 4.98 7.78
C PRO A 138 13.12 5.16 6.40
N PHE A 139 13.12 6.38 5.89
CA PHE A 139 12.73 6.65 4.52
C PHE A 139 13.62 5.86 3.55
N SER A 140 13.00 5.18 2.60
CA SER A 140 13.67 4.41 1.56
C SER A 140 13.03 4.71 0.22
N ASP A 141 13.84 4.81 -0.83
CA ASP A 141 13.38 5.01 -2.20
C ASP A 141 12.84 3.72 -2.85
N HIS A 142 12.74 2.62 -2.07
CA HIS A 142 12.23 1.32 -2.53
C HIS A 142 12.80 0.88 -3.89
N THR A 143 14.13 0.91 -4.02
CA THR A 143 14.84 0.65 -5.26
C THR A 143 15.14 -0.83 -5.52
N TYR A 144 14.49 -1.75 -4.83
CA TYR A 144 14.68 -3.17 -5.08
C TYR A 144 13.78 -3.68 -6.22
N LYS A 145 14.23 -4.75 -6.85
CA LYS A 145 13.54 -5.33 -8.01
C LYS A 145 12.12 -5.77 -7.65
N GLN A 146 11.15 -5.38 -8.48
CA GLN A 146 9.73 -5.69 -8.28
C GLN A 146 9.15 -5.18 -6.94
N ALA A 147 9.61 -4.01 -6.48
CA ALA A 147 9.00 -3.37 -5.33
C ALA A 147 7.47 -3.23 -5.52
N PRO A 148 6.65 -3.43 -4.46
CA PRO A 148 5.19 -3.35 -4.55
C PRO A 148 4.69 -2.00 -5.08
N PHE A 149 5.43 -0.95 -4.81
CA PHE A 149 5.19 0.40 -5.31
C PHE A 149 6.47 0.96 -5.93
N GLU A 150 6.36 1.60 -7.07
CA GLU A 150 7.47 2.24 -7.76
C GLU A 150 6.99 3.55 -8.38
N ASP A 151 7.74 4.62 -8.16
CA ASP A 151 7.44 5.91 -8.78
C ASP A 151 7.50 5.81 -10.31
N CYS A 152 6.58 6.46 -10.98
CA CYS A 152 6.66 6.64 -12.42
C CYS A 152 6.27 8.07 -12.80
N ASP A 153 6.65 8.47 -14.00
CA ASP A 153 6.20 9.73 -14.57
C ASP A 153 4.82 9.57 -15.24
N LYS A 154 4.25 10.70 -15.59
CA LYS A 154 2.94 10.74 -16.25
C LYS A 154 2.95 10.02 -17.61
N GLU A 155 4.05 10.08 -18.35
CA GLU A 155 4.18 9.45 -19.66
C GLU A 155 4.14 7.93 -19.56
N THR A 156 4.88 7.37 -18.62
CA THR A 156 4.85 5.94 -18.28
C THR A 156 3.47 5.51 -17.81
N TYR A 157 2.85 6.27 -16.91
CA TYR A 157 1.47 6.02 -16.47
C TYR A 157 0.49 5.97 -17.64
N ASP A 158 0.50 7.00 -18.52
CA ASP A 158 -0.42 7.08 -19.65
C ASP A 158 -0.20 5.94 -20.66
N SER A 159 1.04 5.51 -20.85
CA SER A 159 1.39 4.37 -21.70
C SER A 159 0.85 3.05 -21.15
N MET A 160 1.09 2.76 -19.87
CA MET A 160 0.60 1.55 -19.22
C MET A 160 -0.92 1.53 -19.14
N LEU A 161 -1.55 2.67 -18.90
CA LEU A 161 -3.02 2.77 -18.83
C LEU A 161 -3.70 2.42 -20.16
N LYS A 162 -3.04 2.64 -21.30
CA LYS A 162 -3.59 2.23 -22.61
C LYS A 162 -3.66 0.71 -22.73
N SER A 163 -2.65 -0.02 -22.28
CA SER A 163 -2.65 -1.49 -22.25
C SER A 163 -3.70 -1.99 -21.25
N LEU A 164 -3.74 -1.42 -20.06
CA LEU A 164 -4.68 -1.83 -19.01
C LEU A 164 -6.15 -1.64 -19.41
N LYS A 165 -6.50 -0.60 -20.17
CA LYS A 165 -7.88 -0.33 -20.62
C LYS A 165 -8.46 -1.42 -21.54
N ASN A 166 -7.62 -2.24 -22.12
CA ASN A 166 -8.05 -3.32 -23.01
C ASN A 166 -8.33 -4.63 -22.25
N VAL A 167 -8.02 -4.69 -20.96
CA VAL A 167 -8.28 -5.87 -20.12
C VAL A 167 -9.78 -5.98 -19.87
N ASN A 168 -10.35 -7.11 -20.22
CA ASN A 168 -11.75 -7.45 -19.96
C ASN A 168 -11.84 -8.59 -18.95
N LEU A 169 -12.09 -8.25 -17.70
CA LEU A 169 -12.16 -9.21 -16.59
C LEU A 169 -13.36 -10.17 -16.69
N ASP A 170 -14.40 -9.83 -17.47
CA ASP A 170 -15.56 -10.70 -17.69
C ASP A 170 -15.21 -11.97 -18.51
N LEU A 171 -14.02 -11.99 -19.12
CA LEU A 171 -13.52 -13.15 -19.86
C LEU A 171 -12.75 -14.14 -18.99
N ILE A 172 -12.54 -13.81 -17.71
CA ILE A 172 -11.91 -14.73 -16.77
C ILE A 172 -12.96 -15.73 -16.30
N ASN A 173 -12.69 -17.01 -16.53
CA ASN A 173 -13.56 -18.10 -16.11
C ASN A 173 -12.81 -18.92 -15.04
N GLU A 174 -13.36 -18.99 -13.85
CA GLU A 174 -12.87 -19.84 -12.76
C GLU A 174 -13.78 -21.07 -12.68
N ASP A 175 -13.33 -22.16 -13.27
CA ASP A 175 -14.05 -23.44 -13.23
C ASP A 175 -13.82 -24.20 -11.92
N GLU A 176 -12.68 -23.95 -11.25
CA GLU A 176 -12.28 -24.57 -9.99
C GLU A 176 -11.62 -23.54 -9.08
N ASP A 177 -11.84 -23.64 -7.77
CA ASP A 177 -11.13 -22.84 -6.76
C ASP A 177 -9.76 -23.49 -6.46
N ASN A 178 -8.72 -22.96 -7.07
CA ASN A 178 -7.34 -23.40 -6.89
C ASN A 178 -6.59 -22.61 -5.80
N THR A 179 -7.29 -21.87 -4.93
CA THR A 179 -6.70 -21.08 -3.86
C THR A 179 -6.02 -21.98 -2.84
N ASP A 180 -4.70 -21.87 -2.70
CA ASP A 180 -3.94 -22.53 -1.64
C ASP A 180 -3.68 -21.57 -0.48
N LEU A 181 -4.61 -21.54 0.47
CA LEU A 181 -4.52 -20.68 1.66
C LEU A 181 -3.38 -21.06 2.62
N GLN A 182 -2.78 -22.23 2.48
CA GLN A 182 -1.66 -22.66 3.34
C GLN A 182 -0.33 -22.06 2.88
N GLY A 183 -0.20 -21.76 1.60
CA GLY A 183 0.96 -21.10 1.01
C GLY A 183 0.90 -19.58 0.99
N GLU A 184 -0.28 -19.00 1.20
CA GLU A 184 -0.44 -17.55 1.18
C GLU A 184 0.15 -16.89 2.43
N ILE A 185 1.13 -16.05 2.20
CA ILE A 185 1.64 -15.14 3.23
C ILE A 185 0.49 -14.19 3.58
N ALA A 186 0.19 -14.04 4.87
CA ALA A 186 -0.92 -13.23 5.39
C ALA A 186 -0.93 -11.75 4.93
N CYS A 187 0.11 -11.31 4.24
CA CYS A 187 0.27 -10.04 3.56
C CYS A 187 0.67 -10.27 2.10
N ALA A 188 -0.17 -10.97 1.32
CA ALA A 188 0.07 -11.24 -0.10
C ALA A 188 0.19 -9.97 -0.98
N GLY A 189 -0.06 -8.80 -0.43
CA GLY A 189 0.21 -7.51 -1.04
C GLY A 189 1.61 -6.93 -0.76
N GLY A 190 2.48 -7.67 -0.04
CA GLY A 190 3.89 -7.33 0.12
C GLY A 190 4.21 -6.15 1.02
N ALA A 191 3.27 -5.51 1.65
CA ALA A 191 3.52 -4.50 2.65
C ALA A 191 2.38 -4.45 3.67
N CYS A 192 2.66 -4.89 4.88
CA CYS A 192 2.04 -4.30 6.06
C CYS A 192 2.75 -2.95 6.27
N GLU A 193 2.47 -1.94 5.45
CA GLU A 193 2.80 -0.57 5.74
C GLU A 193 1.81 0.03 6.73
#